data_7babcae59f47fbb6e92876bb58b636cc
#
_entry.id   7babcae59f47fbb6e92876bb58b636cc
#
_cell.length_a   1.000
_cell.length_b   1.000
_cell.length_c   1.000
_cell.angle_alpha   90.00
_cell.angle_beta   90.00
_cell.angle_gamma   90.00
#
_symmetry.space_group_name_H-M   'P 1'
#
loop_
_entity.id
_entity.type
_entity.pdbx_description
1 polymer ?
#
loop_
_entity_poly.entity_id
_entity_poly.type
_entity_poly.pdbx_seq_one_letter_code
_entity_poly.pdbx_strand_id
1 'polypeptide(L)'
;SYLKRRTDLAGSSLVVAFATTSFQVLAGICVFAALGFLAHQQGTSVDSVAANGIGLAFIAFPSVISQMHGGPIFGVLFFLSLVLAGLTSSISLVEVVAAAFQDKFGLRRVPAVLITGIPMAIISIVLFATTSGVNVLSVVDKFINNAIALNALVTLILISWVYRRVEELHKHLISVSSLPVGKWWNAC
;
A
#
# COMPACT_ATOMS: atom_id res chain seq x y z
N SER A 1 17.10 3.00 -6.34
CA SER A 1 16.21 2.27 -7.25
C SER A 1 16.54 0.79 -7.24
N TYR A 2 15.57 -0.05 -6.95
CA TYR A 2 15.72 -1.52 -6.92
C TYR A 2 15.79 -2.15 -8.32
N LEU A 3 15.41 -1.41 -9.35
CA LEU A 3 15.37 -1.90 -10.72
C LEU A 3 16.72 -1.69 -11.42
N LYS A 4 17.18 -2.73 -12.13
CA LYS A 4 18.34 -2.62 -13.01
C LYS A 4 17.98 -1.75 -14.21
N ARG A 5 18.96 -1.01 -14.78
CA ARG A 5 18.74 -0.08 -15.91
C ARG A 5 18.14 -0.70 -17.18
N ARG A 6 18.21 -2.02 -17.33
CA ARG A 6 17.68 -2.78 -18.48
C ARG A 6 16.52 -3.70 -18.11
N THR A 7 15.78 -3.41 -17.02
CA THR A 7 14.60 -4.20 -16.65
C THR A 7 13.47 -3.86 -17.63
N ASP A 8 12.78 -4.88 -18.13
CA ASP A 8 11.55 -4.70 -18.91
C ASP A 8 10.47 -4.03 -18.04
N LEU A 9 10.25 -2.75 -18.27
CA LEU A 9 9.32 -1.96 -17.46
C LEU A 9 7.87 -2.24 -17.83
N ALA A 10 7.54 -2.33 -19.13
CA ALA A 10 6.16 -2.52 -19.56
C ALA A 10 5.64 -3.91 -19.21
N GLY A 11 6.41 -4.96 -19.52
CA GLY A 11 6.04 -6.34 -19.18
C GLY A 11 5.90 -6.55 -17.69
N SER A 12 6.88 -6.10 -16.90
CA SER A 12 6.84 -6.20 -15.44
C SER A 12 5.67 -5.44 -14.85
N SER A 13 5.37 -4.22 -15.33
CA SER A 13 4.25 -3.42 -14.84
C SER A 13 2.91 -4.08 -15.11
N LEU A 14 2.72 -4.68 -16.28
CA LEU A 14 1.50 -5.42 -16.61
C LEU A 14 1.31 -6.65 -15.72
N VAL A 15 2.36 -7.45 -15.54
CA VAL A 15 2.30 -8.62 -14.66
C VAL A 15 1.94 -8.21 -13.23
N VAL A 16 2.59 -7.18 -12.70
CA VAL A 16 2.30 -6.66 -11.35
C VAL A 16 0.87 -6.12 -11.27
N ALA A 17 0.42 -5.34 -12.26
CA ALA A 17 -0.93 -4.78 -12.28
C ALA A 17 -2.00 -5.88 -12.28
N PHE A 18 -1.88 -6.86 -13.19
CA PHE A 18 -2.84 -7.97 -13.26
C PHE A 18 -2.81 -8.85 -12.01
N ALA A 19 -1.63 -9.19 -11.49
CA ALA A 19 -1.50 -9.98 -10.27
C ALA A 19 -2.12 -9.25 -9.07
N THR A 20 -1.82 -7.96 -8.92
CA THR A 20 -2.37 -7.13 -7.82
C THR A 20 -3.88 -7.00 -7.94
N THR A 21 -4.39 -6.70 -9.13
CA THR A 21 -5.84 -6.56 -9.35
C THR A 21 -6.58 -7.87 -9.11
N SER A 22 -6.05 -8.99 -9.60
CA SER A 22 -6.65 -10.30 -9.37
C SER A 22 -6.72 -10.64 -7.88
N PHE A 23 -5.64 -10.37 -7.15
CA PHE A 23 -5.60 -10.57 -5.70
C PHE A 23 -6.59 -9.64 -4.97
N GLN A 24 -6.69 -8.38 -5.39
CA GLN A 24 -7.63 -7.42 -4.80
C GLN A 24 -9.09 -7.84 -4.99
N VAL A 25 -9.45 -8.33 -6.18
CA VAL A 25 -10.81 -8.84 -6.45
C VAL A 25 -11.10 -10.05 -5.58
N LEU A 26 -10.17 -11.00 -5.50
CA LEU A 26 -10.35 -12.20 -4.66
C LEU A 26 -10.48 -11.81 -3.17
N ALA A 27 -9.60 -10.95 -2.69
CA ALA A 27 -9.64 -10.45 -1.31
C ALA A 27 -10.96 -9.69 -1.04
N GLY A 28 -11.41 -8.87 -1.98
CA GLY A 28 -12.69 -8.17 -1.88
C GLY A 28 -13.87 -9.12 -1.71
N ILE A 29 -13.95 -10.16 -2.52
CA ILE A 29 -15.00 -11.19 -2.40
C ILE A 29 -14.97 -11.84 -1.01
N CYS A 30 -13.79 -12.23 -0.52
CA CYS A 30 -13.64 -12.83 0.81
C CYS A 30 -14.07 -11.87 1.94
N VAL A 31 -13.68 -10.60 1.85
CA VAL A 31 -14.02 -9.58 2.83
C VAL A 31 -15.53 -9.34 2.85
N PHE A 32 -16.14 -9.12 1.68
CA PHE A 32 -17.60 -8.90 1.62
C PHE A 32 -18.41 -10.13 2.03
N ALA A 33 -17.94 -11.34 1.76
CA ALA A 33 -18.57 -12.56 2.26
C ALA A 33 -18.53 -12.63 3.80
N ALA A 34 -17.38 -12.29 4.40
CA ALA A 34 -17.26 -12.23 5.87
C ALA A 34 -18.15 -11.15 6.49
N LEU A 35 -18.23 -9.96 5.85
CA LEU A 35 -19.10 -8.88 6.27
C LEU A 35 -20.58 -9.27 6.18
N GLY A 36 -21.00 -9.90 5.09
CA GLY A 36 -22.35 -10.39 4.90
C GLY A 36 -22.75 -11.42 5.98
N PHE A 37 -21.82 -12.32 6.31
CA PHE A 37 -22.03 -13.29 7.39
C PHE A 37 -22.23 -12.61 8.75
N LEU A 38 -21.38 -11.65 9.10
CA LEU A 38 -21.49 -10.88 10.35
C LEU A 38 -22.78 -10.06 10.41
N ALA A 39 -23.11 -9.35 9.34
CA ALA A 39 -24.34 -8.56 9.25
C ALA A 39 -25.58 -9.43 9.46
N HIS A 40 -25.61 -10.60 8.84
CA HIS A 40 -26.71 -11.56 9.01
C HIS A 40 -26.81 -12.07 10.46
N GLN A 41 -25.68 -12.40 11.10
CA GLN A 41 -25.65 -12.83 12.50
C GLN A 41 -26.13 -11.75 13.49
N GLN A 42 -25.74 -10.49 13.22
CA GLN A 42 -26.05 -9.37 14.10
C GLN A 42 -27.43 -8.73 13.81
N GLY A 43 -28.10 -9.17 12.74
CA GLY A 43 -29.38 -8.58 12.31
C GLY A 43 -29.22 -7.11 11.87
N THR A 44 -28.02 -6.71 11.41
CA THR A 44 -27.70 -5.35 11.01
C THR A 44 -27.42 -5.26 9.49
N SER A 45 -27.33 -4.04 8.96
CA SER A 45 -26.97 -3.86 7.56
C SER A 45 -25.45 -4.04 7.35
N VAL A 46 -25.04 -4.53 6.17
CA VAL A 46 -23.63 -4.66 5.78
C VAL A 46 -22.92 -3.32 5.87
N ASP A 47 -23.60 -2.22 5.51
CA ASP A 47 -23.02 -0.88 5.56
C ASP A 47 -22.60 -0.46 6.97
N SER A 48 -23.39 -0.83 8.00
CA SER A 48 -23.06 -0.52 9.39
C SER A 48 -21.83 -1.27 9.89
N VAL A 49 -21.61 -2.50 9.40
CA VAL A 49 -20.43 -3.30 9.73
C VAL A 49 -19.22 -2.81 8.94
N ALA A 50 -19.41 -2.44 7.67
CA ALA A 50 -18.35 -1.93 6.78
C ALA A 50 -17.85 -0.54 7.17
N ALA A 51 -18.69 0.30 7.77
CA ALA A 51 -18.34 1.67 8.18
C ALA A 51 -17.22 1.74 9.22
N ASN A 52 -16.87 0.62 9.85
CA ASN A 52 -15.81 0.56 10.85
C ASN A 52 -14.38 0.64 10.29
N GLY A 53 -14.18 0.69 8.97
CA GLY A 53 -12.87 0.88 8.34
C GLY A 53 -11.79 -0.06 8.89
N ILE A 54 -10.77 0.51 9.57
CA ILE A 54 -9.66 -0.25 10.19
C ILE A 54 -10.15 -1.24 11.26
N GLY A 55 -11.25 -0.94 11.95
CA GLY A 55 -11.89 -1.85 12.89
C GLY A 55 -12.31 -3.18 12.27
N LEU A 56 -12.47 -3.21 10.95
CA LEU A 56 -12.77 -4.44 10.22
C LEU A 56 -11.70 -5.51 10.46
N ALA A 57 -10.43 -5.17 10.34
CA ALA A 57 -9.33 -6.11 10.52
C ALA A 57 -9.15 -6.55 11.98
N PHE A 58 -9.41 -5.68 12.94
CA PHE A 58 -9.09 -5.93 14.36
C PHE A 58 -10.31 -6.28 15.22
N ILE A 59 -11.51 -6.04 14.75
CA ILE A 59 -12.75 -6.35 15.48
C ILE A 59 -13.59 -7.38 14.72
N ALA A 60 -13.91 -7.10 13.44
CA ALA A 60 -14.81 -7.94 12.67
C ALA A 60 -14.19 -9.30 12.32
N PHE A 61 -12.97 -9.31 11.77
CA PHE A 61 -12.31 -10.58 11.44
C PHE A 61 -12.04 -11.48 12.64
N PRO A 62 -11.51 -11.01 13.79
CA PRO A 62 -11.42 -11.83 15.00
C PRO A 62 -12.76 -12.43 15.44
N SER A 63 -13.84 -11.66 15.35
CA SER A 63 -15.18 -12.13 15.69
C SER A 63 -15.65 -13.27 14.78
N VAL A 64 -15.41 -13.18 13.46
CA VAL A 64 -15.69 -14.27 12.52
C VAL A 64 -14.82 -15.48 12.80
N ILE A 65 -13.51 -15.26 12.95
CA ILE A 65 -12.54 -16.33 13.19
C ILE A 65 -12.85 -17.11 14.46
N SER A 66 -13.30 -16.43 15.53
CA SER A 66 -13.65 -17.09 16.80
C SER A 66 -14.83 -18.07 16.68
N GLN A 67 -15.68 -17.90 15.68
CA GLN A 67 -16.86 -18.73 15.43
C GLN A 67 -16.59 -19.85 14.42
N MET A 68 -15.43 -19.84 13.76
CA MET A 68 -15.06 -20.85 12.77
C MET A 68 -14.54 -22.14 13.43
N HIS A 69 -14.87 -23.29 12.84
CA HIS A 69 -14.23 -24.54 13.21
C HIS A 69 -12.74 -24.47 12.83
N GLY A 70 -11.85 -24.66 13.81
CA GLY A 70 -10.41 -24.45 13.62
C GLY A 70 -9.96 -22.97 13.68
N GLY A 71 -10.83 -22.08 14.19
CA GLY A 71 -10.58 -20.65 14.32
C GLY A 71 -9.22 -20.26 14.90
N PRO A 72 -8.72 -20.89 15.99
CA PRO A 72 -7.42 -20.53 16.55
C PRO A 72 -6.25 -20.70 15.57
N ILE A 73 -6.24 -21.77 14.79
CA ILE A 73 -5.16 -22.01 13.78
C ILE A 73 -5.26 -20.96 12.66
N PHE A 74 -6.48 -20.77 12.15
CA PHE A 74 -6.71 -19.78 11.10
C PHE A 74 -6.38 -18.36 11.58
N GLY A 75 -6.73 -18.03 12.82
CA GLY A 75 -6.42 -16.74 13.44
C GLY A 75 -4.92 -16.47 13.51
N VAL A 76 -4.14 -17.43 13.97
CA VAL A 76 -2.67 -17.31 14.01
C VAL A 76 -2.12 -17.06 12.61
N LEU A 77 -2.54 -17.84 11.60
CA LEU A 77 -2.08 -17.67 10.22
C LEU A 77 -2.48 -16.31 9.66
N PHE A 78 -3.71 -15.88 9.91
CA PHE A 78 -4.22 -14.57 9.46
C PHE A 78 -3.41 -13.42 10.05
N PHE A 79 -3.27 -13.37 11.37
CA PHE A 79 -2.53 -12.29 12.01
C PHE A 79 -1.03 -12.33 11.72
N LEU A 80 -0.44 -13.51 11.60
CA LEU A 80 0.95 -13.64 11.17
C LEU A 80 1.15 -13.09 9.76
N SER A 81 0.26 -13.41 8.82
CA SER A 81 0.33 -12.86 7.46
C SER A 81 0.18 -11.34 7.44
N LEU A 82 -0.71 -10.79 8.28
CA LEU A 82 -0.91 -9.35 8.43
C LEU A 82 0.35 -8.65 8.96
N VAL A 83 0.99 -9.23 9.98
CA VAL A 83 2.26 -8.73 10.53
C VAL A 83 3.37 -8.76 9.50
N LEU A 84 3.53 -9.86 8.76
CA LEU A 84 4.54 -10.00 7.70
C LEU A 84 4.30 -8.99 6.56
N ALA A 85 3.05 -8.82 6.14
CA ALA A 85 2.69 -7.82 5.13
C ALA A 85 2.99 -6.39 5.60
N GLY A 86 2.65 -6.07 6.86
CA GLY A 86 2.96 -4.78 7.47
C GLY A 86 4.45 -4.51 7.56
N LEU A 87 5.24 -5.50 7.99
CA LEU A 87 6.70 -5.38 8.08
C LEU A 87 7.35 -5.16 6.72
N THR A 88 6.99 -5.94 5.70
CA THR A 88 7.54 -5.77 4.35
C THR A 88 7.20 -4.41 3.74
N SER A 89 5.99 -3.93 3.93
CA SER A 89 5.56 -2.60 3.49
C SER A 89 6.32 -1.50 4.24
N SER A 90 6.48 -1.61 5.55
CA SER A 90 7.22 -0.64 6.38
C SER A 90 8.68 -0.55 5.96
N ILE A 91 9.35 -1.68 5.71
CA ILE A 91 10.73 -1.71 5.21
C ILE A 91 10.84 -0.97 3.89
N SER A 92 9.92 -1.21 2.96
CA SER A 92 9.92 -0.55 1.66
C SER A 92 9.74 0.96 1.77
N LEU A 93 8.85 1.44 2.65
CA LEU A 93 8.63 2.87 2.88
C LEU A 93 9.85 3.55 3.50
N VAL A 94 10.47 2.92 4.50
CA VAL A 94 11.71 3.44 5.13
C VAL A 94 12.85 3.51 4.11
N GLU A 95 12.98 2.52 3.23
CA GLU A 95 14.04 2.50 2.21
C GLU A 95 13.90 3.66 1.21
N VAL A 96 12.67 4.00 0.80
CA VAL A 96 12.45 5.15 -0.12
C VAL A 96 12.94 6.45 0.51
N VAL A 97 12.59 6.69 1.77
CA VAL A 97 13.01 7.90 2.50
C VAL A 97 14.53 7.88 2.75
N ALA A 98 15.06 6.73 3.16
CA ALA A 98 16.50 6.56 3.38
C ALA A 98 17.32 6.79 2.10
N ALA A 99 16.83 6.32 0.94
CA ALA A 99 17.46 6.58 -0.35
C ALA A 99 17.50 8.08 -0.67
N ALA A 100 16.42 8.81 -0.41
CA ALA A 100 16.39 10.26 -0.60
C ALA A 100 17.41 10.99 0.30
N PHE A 101 17.60 10.54 1.55
CA PHE A 101 18.64 11.06 2.44
C PHE A 101 20.06 10.72 1.95
N GLN A 102 20.28 9.52 1.43
CA GLN A 102 21.55 9.13 0.82
C GLN A 102 21.90 10.03 -0.37
N ASP A 103 20.94 10.24 -1.27
CA ASP A 103 21.15 11.05 -2.46
C ASP A 103 21.41 12.53 -2.14
N LYS A 104 20.69 13.07 -1.14
CA LYS A 104 20.79 14.49 -0.78
C LYS A 104 22.02 14.81 0.06
N PHE A 105 22.39 13.95 1.00
CA PHE A 105 23.43 14.21 2.00
C PHE A 105 24.70 13.36 1.80
N GLY A 106 24.71 12.49 0.80
CA GLY A 106 25.85 11.58 0.55
C GLY A 106 26.09 10.56 1.67
N LEU A 107 25.07 10.23 2.44
CA LEU A 107 25.17 9.33 3.58
C LEU A 107 25.34 7.88 3.15
N ARG A 108 26.07 7.10 3.97
CA ARG A 108 26.08 5.65 3.83
C ARG A 108 24.69 5.07 4.18
N ARG A 109 24.40 3.87 3.66
CA ARG A 109 23.08 3.22 3.82
C ARG A 109 22.66 3.08 5.29
N VAL A 110 23.55 2.60 6.16
CA VAL A 110 23.22 2.35 7.57
C VAL A 110 22.81 3.62 8.32
N PRO A 111 23.60 4.72 8.34
CA PRO A 111 23.17 5.95 9.01
C PRO A 111 21.91 6.57 8.39
N ALA A 112 21.71 6.48 7.07
CA ALA A 112 20.50 6.98 6.44
C ALA A 112 19.24 6.23 6.95
N VAL A 113 19.31 4.90 7.03
CA VAL A 113 18.21 4.08 7.57
C VAL A 113 17.97 4.35 9.06
N LEU A 114 19.00 4.55 9.86
CA LEU A 114 18.85 4.87 11.29
C LEU A 114 18.21 6.26 11.50
N ILE A 115 18.68 7.27 10.77
CA ILE A 115 18.16 8.65 10.87
C ILE A 115 16.68 8.71 10.45
N THR A 116 16.24 7.90 9.50
CA THR A 116 14.84 7.86 9.07
C THR A 116 14.00 6.91 9.90
N GLY A 117 14.50 5.71 10.18
CA GLY A 117 13.75 4.65 10.84
C GLY A 117 13.51 4.90 12.33
N ILE A 118 14.50 5.42 13.06
CA ILE A 118 14.36 5.65 14.51
C ILE A 118 13.28 6.70 14.81
N PRO A 119 13.26 7.90 14.20
CA PRO A 119 12.18 8.86 14.42
C PRO A 119 10.82 8.33 14.02
N MET A 120 10.72 7.63 12.88
CA MET A 120 9.47 7.00 12.44
C MET A 120 8.97 5.97 13.45
N ALA A 121 9.84 5.14 14.01
CA ALA A 121 9.48 4.16 15.03
C ALA A 121 9.01 4.84 16.34
N ILE A 122 9.71 5.87 16.81
CA ILE A 122 9.33 6.62 18.01
C ILE A 122 7.95 7.28 17.80
N ILE A 123 7.75 7.99 16.70
CA ILE A 123 6.47 8.63 16.38
C ILE A 123 5.36 7.59 16.32
N SER A 124 5.60 6.45 15.67
CA SER A 124 4.63 5.36 15.56
C SER A 124 4.24 4.81 16.95
N ILE A 125 5.21 4.55 17.81
CA ILE A 125 4.94 4.06 19.17
C ILE A 125 4.15 5.10 19.97
N VAL A 126 4.54 6.36 19.94
CA VAL A 126 3.86 7.42 20.69
C VAL A 126 2.42 7.63 20.24
N LEU A 127 2.18 7.58 18.93
CA LEU A 127 0.84 7.85 18.38
C LEU A 127 -0.09 6.63 18.42
N PHE A 128 0.43 5.44 18.17
CA PHE A 128 -0.42 4.26 17.92
C PHE A 128 -0.42 3.25 19.08
N ALA A 129 0.54 3.28 20.01
CA ALA A 129 0.56 2.38 21.16
C ALA A 129 -0.34 2.85 22.32
N THR A 130 -1.25 3.81 22.08
CA THR A 130 -2.21 4.31 23.07
C THR A 130 -3.59 3.69 22.85
N THR A 131 -4.44 3.76 23.87
CA THR A 131 -5.86 3.33 23.78
C THR A 131 -6.65 4.05 22.67
N SER A 132 -6.23 5.26 22.30
CA SER A 132 -6.78 6.03 21.18
C SER A 132 -6.11 5.75 19.86
N GLY A 133 -5.14 4.83 19.78
CA GLY A 133 -4.33 4.56 18.59
C GLY A 133 -5.15 4.24 17.34
N VAL A 134 -6.24 3.49 17.48
CA VAL A 134 -7.16 3.16 16.37
C VAL A 134 -7.83 4.43 15.81
N ASN A 135 -8.24 5.35 16.67
CA ASN A 135 -8.86 6.61 16.25
C ASN A 135 -7.83 7.51 15.54
N VAL A 136 -6.62 7.60 16.09
CA VAL A 136 -5.51 8.33 15.46
C VAL A 136 -5.21 7.73 14.09
N LEU A 137 -5.13 6.41 13.99
CA LEU A 137 -4.89 5.71 12.74
C LEU A 137 -5.98 6.01 11.69
N SER A 138 -7.26 6.03 12.08
CA SER A 138 -8.38 6.34 11.18
C SER A 138 -8.30 7.77 10.65
N VAL A 139 -7.94 8.73 11.50
CA VAL A 139 -7.76 10.13 11.10
C VAL A 139 -6.57 10.28 10.14
N VAL A 140 -5.43 9.69 10.48
CA VAL A 140 -4.22 9.72 9.66
C VAL A 140 -4.46 9.05 8.30
N ASP A 141 -5.12 7.91 8.27
CA ASP A 141 -5.48 7.20 7.03
C ASP A 141 -6.31 8.08 6.09
N LYS A 142 -7.33 8.75 6.61
CA LYS A 142 -8.17 9.67 5.84
C LYS A 142 -7.36 10.82 5.22
N PHE A 143 -6.45 11.41 6.00
CA PHE A 143 -5.58 12.50 5.48
C PHE A 143 -4.59 11.99 4.45
N ILE A 144 -3.95 10.83 4.67
CA ILE A 144 -2.97 10.25 3.77
C ILE A 144 -3.61 9.89 2.43
N ASN A 145 -4.79 9.28 2.43
CA ASN A 145 -5.49 8.92 1.19
C ASN A 145 -5.78 10.16 0.31
N ASN A 146 -6.21 11.26 0.93
CA ASN A 146 -6.40 12.52 0.22
C ASN A 146 -5.07 13.12 -0.27
N ALA A 147 -4.02 13.07 0.54
CA ALA A 147 -2.70 13.59 0.20
C ALA A 147 -2.03 12.80 -0.95
N ILE A 148 -2.21 11.47 -0.98
CA ILE A 148 -1.69 10.60 -2.06
C ILE A 148 -2.35 10.98 -3.39
N ALA A 149 -3.68 11.15 -3.41
CA ALA A 149 -4.40 11.52 -4.62
C ALA A 149 -3.94 12.88 -5.17
N LEU A 150 -3.80 13.87 -4.29
CA LEU A 150 -3.28 15.20 -4.65
C LEU A 150 -1.84 15.13 -5.17
N ASN A 151 -0.98 14.38 -4.50
CA ASN A 151 0.42 14.23 -4.91
C ASN A 151 0.56 13.53 -6.27
N ALA A 152 -0.25 12.51 -6.53
CA ALA A 152 -0.29 11.84 -7.82
C ALA A 152 -0.71 12.81 -8.93
N LEU A 153 -1.75 13.61 -8.70
CA LEU A 153 -2.24 14.61 -9.65
C LEU A 153 -1.20 15.69 -9.93
N VAL A 154 -0.58 16.23 -8.88
CA VAL A 154 0.50 17.24 -9.01
C VAL A 154 1.68 16.68 -9.78
N THR A 155 2.10 15.45 -9.47
CA THR A 155 3.22 14.79 -10.17
C THR A 155 2.90 14.61 -11.66
N LEU A 156 1.69 14.20 -11.98
CA LEU A 156 1.22 14.01 -13.36
C LEU A 156 1.24 15.35 -14.14
N ILE A 157 0.74 16.42 -13.53
CA ILE A 157 0.76 17.78 -14.12
C ILE A 157 2.20 18.24 -14.33
N LEU A 158 3.07 18.07 -13.34
CA LEU A 158 4.47 18.48 -13.44
C LEU A 158 5.19 17.75 -14.58
N ILE A 159 5.03 16.44 -14.69
CA ILE A 159 5.71 15.65 -15.71
C ILE A 159 5.18 15.98 -17.11
N SER A 160 3.86 16.06 -17.28
CA SER A 160 3.24 16.23 -18.59
C SER A 160 3.27 17.69 -19.09
N TRP A 161 3.00 18.65 -18.23
CA TRP A 161 2.79 20.04 -18.65
C TRP A 161 3.98 20.96 -18.35
N VAL A 162 4.60 20.82 -17.18
CA VAL A 162 5.70 21.72 -16.76
C VAL A 162 7.02 21.25 -17.35
N TYR A 163 7.40 20.01 -17.11
CA TYR A 163 8.68 19.47 -17.58
C TYR A 163 8.65 18.99 -19.03
N ARG A 164 7.46 18.70 -19.57
CA ARG A 164 7.26 18.18 -20.95
C ARG A 164 8.19 17.02 -21.32
N ARG A 165 8.47 16.15 -20.35
CA ARG A 165 9.42 15.02 -20.47
C ARG A 165 8.78 13.72 -20.90
N VAL A 166 7.49 13.74 -21.29
CA VAL A 166 6.74 12.53 -21.69
C VAL A 166 7.40 11.83 -22.86
N GLU A 167 7.93 12.60 -23.84
CA GLU A 167 8.59 12.02 -25.01
C GLU A 167 9.93 11.35 -24.68
N GLU A 168 10.72 11.90 -23.76
CA GLU A 168 11.96 11.27 -23.28
C GLU A 168 11.65 9.97 -22.52
N LEU A 169 10.62 10.00 -21.66
CA LEU A 169 10.13 8.82 -20.95
C LEU A 169 9.65 7.74 -21.90
N HIS A 170 8.93 8.12 -22.96
CA HIS A 170 8.46 7.21 -23.99
C HIS A 170 9.62 6.53 -24.74
N LYS A 171 10.63 7.31 -25.14
CA LYS A 171 11.82 6.78 -25.79
C LYS A 171 12.58 5.80 -24.89
N HIS A 172 12.71 6.13 -23.62
CA HIS A 172 13.35 5.24 -22.64
C HIS A 172 12.52 3.96 -22.43
N LEU A 173 11.20 4.10 -22.32
CA LEU A 173 10.29 2.97 -22.14
C LEU A 173 10.39 1.98 -23.31
N ILE A 174 10.38 2.47 -24.56
CA ILE A 174 10.52 1.63 -25.77
C ILE A 174 11.90 0.92 -25.79
N SER A 175 12.96 1.58 -25.33
CA SER A 175 14.30 1.01 -25.37
C SER A 175 14.51 -0.17 -24.41
N VAL A 176 13.70 -0.28 -23.36
CA VAL A 176 13.83 -1.31 -22.31
C VAL A 176 12.63 -2.26 -22.22
N SER A 177 11.56 -2.00 -22.97
CA SER A 177 10.33 -2.79 -22.92
C SER A 177 10.27 -3.85 -24.02
N SER A 178 9.86 -5.06 -23.65
CA SER A 178 9.59 -6.14 -24.60
C SER A 178 8.28 -5.96 -25.35
N LEU A 179 7.36 -5.15 -24.81
CA LEU A 179 6.06 -4.88 -25.41
C LEU A 179 6.08 -3.57 -26.20
N PRO A 180 5.49 -3.52 -27.40
CA PRO A 180 5.40 -2.30 -28.19
C PRO A 180 4.46 -1.30 -27.53
N VAL A 181 5.02 -0.27 -26.92
CA VAL A 181 4.25 0.86 -26.38
C VAL A 181 3.99 1.83 -27.52
N GLY A 182 2.74 1.92 -27.96
CA GLY A 182 2.34 2.76 -29.11
C GLY A 182 2.32 4.25 -28.76
N LYS A 183 2.13 5.09 -29.80
CA LYS A 183 2.03 6.56 -29.67
C LYS A 183 0.87 7.05 -28.79
N TRP A 184 -0.09 6.18 -28.48
CA TRP A 184 -1.19 6.47 -27.55
C TRP A 184 -0.71 6.83 -26.14
N TRP A 185 0.46 6.36 -25.74
CA TRP A 185 1.11 6.72 -24.47
C TRP A 185 1.34 8.23 -24.33
N ASN A 186 1.57 8.94 -25.43
CA ASN A 186 1.80 10.39 -25.40
C ASN A 186 0.49 11.20 -25.30
N ALA A 187 -0.65 10.55 -25.44
CA ALA A 187 -1.97 11.16 -25.39
C ALA A 187 -2.66 11.02 -24.02
N CYS A 188 -2.10 10.17 -23.14
CA CYS A 188 -2.51 10.03 -21.75
C CYS A 188 -1.65 10.91 -20.84
#